data_9a1dc2749742c163420d6ef2e3172d7c
#
_entry.id   9a1dc2749742c163420d6ef2e3172d7c
#
_cell.length_a   1.000
_cell.length_b   1.000
_cell.length_c   1.000
_cell.angle_alpha   90.00
_cell.angle_beta   90.00
_cell.angle_gamma   90.00
#
_symmetry.space_group_name_H-M   'P 1'
#
loop_
_entity.id
_entity.type
_entity.pdbx_description
1 polymer ?
#
loop_
_entity_poly.entity_id
_entity_poly.type
_entity_poly.pdbx_seq_one_letter_code
_entity_poly.pdbx_strand_id
1 'polypeptide(L)'
;MNYLGLDTPALIIDQEIMMKNIHFMQDYANRNGVNLRPHTKTHKMPRIAKIQEAAGAKGITVAKVGEAEVMAANGLKDIMIANQIVGPSKLHRVRKLAESIDISFGIDSIEQTKLVEIAFADALKPAEVVIEIEVGEERSGVIEEEKYIDLLNYLKNCKNIHLKGIFSHDGDSYGAENFDELKEIHLNSQKRTLRFAEIAKEQGFELEIVSIGSTPSLMHDFP
;
A
#
# COMPACT_ATOMS: atom_id res chain seq x y z
N MET A 1 -8.37 18.67 -30.14
CA MET A 1 -9.48 18.70 -29.15
C MET A 1 -10.00 20.11 -29.02
N ASN A 2 -11.34 20.33 -28.95
CA ASN A 2 -11.91 21.66 -28.74
C ASN A 2 -12.23 21.82 -27.25
N TYR A 3 -11.51 22.68 -26.54
CA TYR A 3 -11.68 22.93 -25.11
C TYR A 3 -12.67 24.06 -24.79
N LEU A 4 -13.24 24.71 -25.82
CA LEU A 4 -14.08 25.90 -25.68
C LEU A 4 -15.42 25.67 -24.94
N GLY A 5 -15.82 24.41 -24.78
CA GLY A 5 -17.05 24.03 -24.07
C GLY A 5 -16.84 23.59 -22.62
N LEU A 6 -15.61 23.65 -22.07
CA LEU A 6 -15.34 23.27 -20.70
C LEU A 6 -15.46 24.47 -19.77
N ASP A 7 -16.13 24.26 -18.66
CA ASP A 7 -16.11 25.22 -17.55
C ASP A 7 -14.74 25.24 -16.87
N THR A 8 -14.35 26.40 -16.32
CA THR A 8 -13.02 26.59 -15.71
C THR A 8 -13.11 26.98 -14.24
N PRO A 9 -12.16 26.52 -13.41
CA PRO A 9 -10.97 25.70 -13.73
C PRO A 9 -11.31 24.21 -14.01
N ALA A 10 -10.60 23.57 -14.95
CA ALA A 10 -10.75 22.17 -15.28
C ALA A 10 -9.39 21.46 -15.37
N LEU A 11 -9.32 20.22 -14.87
CA LEU A 11 -8.17 19.32 -15.08
C LEU A 11 -8.44 18.46 -16.31
N ILE A 12 -7.51 18.47 -17.24
CA ILE A 12 -7.59 17.70 -18.49
C ILE A 12 -6.55 16.58 -18.45
N ILE A 13 -6.98 15.36 -18.77
CA ILE A 13 -6.12 14.20 -18.88
C ILE A 13 -5.98 13.84 -20.36
N ASP A 14 -4.72 13.82 -20.84
CA ASP A 14 -4.40 13.22 -22.13
C ASP A 14 -4.48 11.70 -22.01
N GLN A 15 -5.44 11.11 -22.72
CA GLN A 15 -5.72 9.68 -22.61
C GLN A 15 -4.57 8.82 -23.17
N GLU A 16 -3.91 9.24 -24.24
CA GLU A 16 -2.82 8.49 -24.86
C GLU A 16 -1.60 8.46 -23.94
N ILE A 17 -1.26 9.62 -23.34
CA ILE A 17 -0.17 9.72 -22.36
C ILE A 17 -0.49 8.92 -21.12
N MET A 18 -1.71 9.01 -20.61
CA MET A 18 -2.16 8.24 -19.45
C MET A 18 -2.01 6.73 -19.69
N MET A 19 -2.50 6.23 -20.82
CA MET A 19 -2.40 4.81 -21.16
C MET A 19 -0.95 4.36 -21.32
N LYS A 20 -0.11 5.17 -21.96
CA LYS A 20 1.33 4.90 -22.09
C LYS A 20 1.99 4.77 -20.70
N ASN A 21 1.69 5.64 -19.76
CA ASN A 21 2.24 5.59 -18.40
C ASN A 21 1.75 4.36 -17.62
N ILE A 22 0.48 4.01 -17.74
CA ILE A 22 -0.09 2.81 -17.10
C ILE A 22 0.59 1.54 -17.62
N HIS A 23 0.73 1.41 -18.94
CA HIS A 23 1.40 0.25 -19.53
C HIS A 23 2.88 0.20 -19.19
N PHE A 24 3.59 1.34 -19.19
CA PHE A 24 5.00 1.41 -18.82
C PHE A 24 5.25 0.78 -17.45
N MET A 25 4.47 1.17 -16.43
CA MET A 25 4.63 0.64 -15.07
C MET A 25 4.20 -0.82 -14.95
N GLN A 26 3.13 -1.21 -15.63
CA GLN A 26 2.71 -2.62 -15.61
C GLN A 26 3.74 -3.53 -16.30
N ASP A 27 4.28 -3.11 -17.43
CA ASP A 27 5.31 -3.84 -18.16
C ASP A 27 6.62 -3.92 -17.35
N TYR A 28 6.96 -2.87 -16.60
CA TYR A 28 8.08 -2.89 -15.65
C TYR A 28 7.86 -3.99 -14.58
N ALA A 29 6.72 -4.03 -13.95
CA ALA A 29 6.40 -5.05 -12.95
C ALA A 29 6.45 -6.47 -13.56
N ASN A 30 5.86 -6.66 -14.73
CA ASN A 30 5.84 -7.93 -15.44
C ASN A 30 7.25 -8.44 -15.78
N ARG A 31 8.13 -7.56 -16.27
CA ARG A 31 9.53 -7.91 -16.60
C ARG A 31 10.33 -8.34 -15.36
N ASN A 32 10.01 -7.76 -14.19
CA ASN A 32 10.66 -8.10 -12.94
C ASN A 32 9.97 -9.24 -12.18
N GLY A 33 8.91 -9.83 -12.72
CA GLY A 33 8.19 -10.94 -12.09
C GLY A 33 7.48 -10.57 -10.78
N VAL A 34 7.09 -9.30 -10.62
CA VAL A 34 6.42 -8.79 -9.42
C VAL A 34 5.02 -8.25 -9.76
N ASN A 35 4.16 -8.18 -8.75
CA ASN A 35 2.83 -7.59 -8.89
C ASN A 35 2.89 -6.06 -8.72
N LEU A 36 2.15 -5.33 -9.54
CA LEU A 36 1.93 -3.90 -9.38
C LEU A 36 0.64 -3.64 -8.59
N ARG A 37 0.72 -2.75 -7.59
CA ARG A 37 -0.44 -2.24 -6.84
C ARG A 37 -0.41 -0.71 -6.83
N PRO A 38 -1.03 -0.04 -7.82
CA PRO A 38 -0.94 1.41 -7.96
C PRO A 38 -1.63 2.15 -6.82
N HIS A 39 -1.03 3.25 -6.36
CA HIS A 39 -1.66 4.13 -5.38
C HIS A 39 -2.56 5.17 -6.05
N THR A 40 -3.85 5.12 -5.78
CA THR A 40 -4.87 5.98 -6.42
C THR A 40 -5.02 7.37 -5.79
N LYS A 41 -4.22 7.70 -4.75
CA LYS A 41 -4.29 9.01 -4.07
C LYS A 41 -4.07 10.22 -5.01
N THR A 42 -3.38 10.00 -6.13
CA THR A 42 -3.05 11.04 -7.10
C THR A 42 -4.25 11.47 -7.93
N HIS A 43 -5.07 10.54 -8.37
CA HIS A 43 -6.21 10.82 -9.23
C HIS A 43 -7.57 10.64 -8.55
N LYS A 44 -7.69 9.77 -7.53
CA LYS A 44 -8.93 9.46 -6.78
C LYS A 44 -10.13 9.08 -7.65
N MET A 45 -9.87 8.57 -8.86
CA MET A 45 -10.89 8.25 -9.85
C MET A 45 -11.06 6.74 -10.01
N PRO A 46 -12.23 6.16 -9.65
CA PRO A 46 -12.48 4.73 -9.83
C PRO A 46 -12.32 4.27 -11.28
N ARG A 47 -12.66 5.13 -12.24
CA ARG A 47 -12.50 4.83 -13.67
C ARG A 47 -11.04 4.56 -14.05
N ILE A 48 -10.10 5.38 -13.57
CA ILE A 48 -8.66 5.18 -13.83
C ILE A 48 -8.16 3.94 -13.09
N ALA A 49 -8.58 3.73 -11.84
CA ALA A 49 -8.22 2.54 -11.07
C ALA A 49 -8.64 1.24 -11.79
N LYS A 50 -9.85 1.20 -12.38
CA LYS A 50 -10.29 0.06 -13.20
C LYS A 50 -9.45 -0.14 -14.47
N ILE A 51 -8.97 0.93 -15.08
CA ILE A 51 -8.06 0.84 -16.23
C ILE A 51 -6.72 0.24 -15.79
N GLN A 52 -6.21 0.62 -14.62
CA GLN A 52 -5.00 0.05 -14.04
C GLN A 52 -5.16 -1.45 -13.74
N GLU A 53 -6.28 -1.88 -13.12
CA GLU A 53 -6.57 -3.31 -12.92
C GLU A 53 -6.68 -4.05 -14.26
N ALA A 54 -7.38 -3.48 -15.24
CA ALA A 54 -7.51 -4.09 -16.58
C ALA A 54 -6.17 -4.20 -17.32
N ALA A 55 -5.19 -3.34 -17.01
CA ALA A 55 -3.83 -3.42 -17.52
C ALA A 55 -2.97 -4.50 -16.83
N GLY A 56 -3.45 -5.06 -15.70
CA GLY A 56 -2.78 -6.17 -14.99
C GLY A 56 -2.42 -5.89 -13.54
N ALA A 57 -2.79 -4.72 -12.98
CA ALA A 57 -2.54 -4.44 -11.57
C ALA A 57 -3.26 -5.43 -10.65
N LYS A 58 -2.58 -5.87 -9.58
CA LYS A 58 -3.07 -6.85 -8.58
C LYS A 58 -4.19 -6.32 -7.68
N GLY A 59 -4.70 -5.16 -7.91
CA GLY A 59 -5.60 -4.38 -7.08
C GLY A 59 -5.05 -2.97 -6.92
N ILE A 60 -5.56 -2.21 -5.98
CA ILE A 60 -5.20 -0.80 -5.80
C ILE A 60 -4.78 -0.49 -4.37
N THR A 61 -4.03 0.59 -4.23
CA THR A 61 -3.73 1.21 -2.93
C THR A 61 -4.47 2.54 -2.79
N VAL A 62 -4.96 2.82 -1.59
CA VAL A 62 -5.62 4.08 -1.22
C VAL A 62 -4.99 4.67 0.05
N ALA A 63 -5.20 5.98 0.30
CA ALA A 63 -4.61 6.66 1.45
C ALA A 63 -5.51 6.64 2.70
N LYS A 64 -6.80 6.38 2.57
CA LYS A 64 -7.75 6.46 3.70
C LYS A 64 -9.03 5.67 3.46
N VAL A 65 -9.74 5.38 4.55
CA VAL A 65 -10.99 4.60 4.54
C VAL A 65 -12.04 5.16 3.56
N GLY A 66 -12.25 6.48 3.54
CA GLY A 66 -13.23 7.09 2.62
C GLY A 66 -12.87 6.91 1.13
N GLU A 67 -11.60 6.83 0.77
CA GLU A 67 -11.19 6.47 -0.59
C GLU A 67 -11.50 5.00 -0.87
N ALA A 68 -11.21 4.09 0.08
CA ALA A 68 -11.55 2.67 -0.05
C ALA A 68 -13.05 2.45 -0.27
N GLU A 69 -13.91 3.16 0.47
CA GLU A 69 -15.37 3.09 0.31
C GLU A 69 -15.82 3.49 -1.10
N VAL A 70 -15.28 4.60 -1.62
CA VAL A 70 -15.60 5.07 -2.98
C VAL A 70 -15.14 4.05 -4.03
N MET A 71 -13.92 3.52 -3.91
CA MET A 71 -13.38 2.53 -4.83
C MET A 71 -14.20 1.23 -4.79
N ALA A 72 -14.51 0.73 -3.59
CA ALA A 72 -15.32 -0.48 -3.40
C ALA A 72 -16.74 -0.32 -3.96
N ALA A 73 -17.40 0.81 -3.69
CA ALA A 73 -18.72 1.12 -4.24
C ALA A 73 -18.75 1.16 -5.77
N ASN A 74 -17.60 1.41 -6.40
CA ASN A 74 -17.44 1.37 -7.85
C ASN A 74 -16.92 0.02 -8.37
N GLY A 75 -16.87 -1.04 -7.54
CA GLY A 75 -16.63 -2.40 -7.97
C GLY A 75 -15.17 -2.87 -7.90
N LEU A 76 -14.23 -2.07 -7.36
CA LEU A 76 -12.89 -2.54 -7.06
C LEU A 76 -12.92 -3.46 -5.83
N LYS A 77 -12.21 -4.59 -5.87
CA LYS A 77 -12.38 -5.70 -4.92
C LYS A 77 -11.15 -6.03 -4.10
N ASP A 78 -9.96 -5.64 -4.53
CA ASP A 78 -8.70 -5.85 -3.85
C ASP A 78 -8.08 -4.48 -3.53
N ILE A 79 -8.18 -4.05 -2.25
CA ILE A 79 -7.83 -2.69 -1.82
C ILE A 79 -6.90 -2.75 -0.60
N MET A 80 -5.75 -2.09 -0.70
CA MET A 80 -4.85 -1.85 0.43
C MET A 80 -4.96 -0.39 0.88
N ILE A 81 -5.21 -0.15 2.15
CA ILE A 81 -5.11 1.19 2.74
C ILE A 81 -3.70 1.36 3.28
N ALA A 82 -2.82 2.03 2.54
CA ALA A 82 -1.45 2.32 2.98
C ALA A 82 -1.45 3.47 3.99
N ASN A 83 -1.99 3.21 5.16
CA ASN A 83 -2.04 4.14 6.29
C ASN A 83 -2.46 3.37 7.56
N GLN A 84 -2.00 3.85 8.70
CA GLN A 84 -2.40 3.34 10.01
C GLN A 84 -3.85 3.73 10.31
N ILE A 85 -4.71 2.72 10.50
CA ILE A 85 -6.12 2.97 10.78
C ILE A 85 -6.36 2.93 12.29
N VAL A 86 -6.67 4.09 12.84
CA VAL A 86 -6.90 4.30 14.28
C VAL A 86 -8.29 4.89 14.51
N GLY A 87 -8.89 4.46 15.62
CA GLY A 87 -10.19 4.94 16.10
C GLY A 87 -11.38 4.09 15.69
N PRO A 88 -12.36 3.95 16.60
CA PRO A 88 -13.48 3.01 16.45
C PRO A 88 -14.30 3.22 15.18
N SER A 89 -14.56 4.48 14.82
CA SER A 89 -15.36 4.81 13.63
C SER A 89 -14.72 4.33 12.34
N LYS A 90 -13.39 4.49 12.19
CA LYS A 90 -12.69 4.03 10.99
C LYS A 90 -12.59 2.51 10.95
N LEU A 91 -12.26 1.86 12.08
CA LEU A 91 -12.17 0.41 12.19
C LEU A 91 -13.50 -0.26 11.88
N HIS A 92 -14.64 0.30 12.38
CA HIS A 92 -15.96 -0.21 12.03
C HIS A 92 -16.24 -0.15 10.52
N ARG A 93 -15.87 0.94 9.85
CA ARG A 93 -16.04 1.09 8.39
C ARG A 93 -15.18 0.11 7.60
N VAL A 94 -13.91 -0.09 8.01
CA VAL A 94 -13.03 -1.09 7.38
C VAL A 94 -13.58 -2.49 7.56
N ARG A 95 -14.02 -2.84 8.78
CA ARG A 95 -14.67 -4.12 9.08
C ARG A 95 -15.87 -4.37 8.16
N LYS A 96 -16.73 -3.37 7.95
CA LYS A 96 -17.86 -3.48 7.03
C LYS A 96 -17.42 -3.71 5.58
N LEU A 97 -16.36 -3.06 5.12
CA LEU A 97 -15.79 -3.31 3.80
C LEU A 97 -15.26 -4.74 3.66
N ALA A 98 -14.60 -5.27 4.70
CA ALA A 98 -14.04 -6.62 4.71
C ALA A 98 -15.09 -7.73 4.54
N GLU A 99 -16.36 -7.46 4.78
CA GLU A 99 -17.45 -8.41 4.53
C GLU A 99 -17.64 -8.70 3.02
N SER A 100 -17.28 -7.76 2.14
CA SER A 100 -17.60 -7.80 0.71
C SER A 100 -16.40 -7.74 -0.24
N ILE A 101 -15.25 -7.29 0.24
CA ILE A 101 -14.03 -7.14 -0.56
C ILE A 101 -12.81 -7.68 0.20
N ASP A 102 -11.72 -7.92 -0.53
CA ASP A 102 -10.38 -8.12 0.03
C ASP A 102 -9.81 -6.75 0.39
N ILE A 103 -9.67 -6.47 1.68
CA ILE A 103 -9.17 -5.19 2.17
C ILE A 103 -8.14 -5.39 3.26
N SER A 104 -6.96 -4.80 3.08
CA SER A 104 -5.91 -4.74 4.09
C SER A 104 -5.56 -3.30 4.45
N PHE A 105 -4.93 -3.10 5.60
CA PHE A 105 -4.55 -1.76 6.05
C PHE A 105 -3.29 -1.77 6.92
N GLY A 106 -2.62 -0.61 6.97
CA GLY A 106 -1.37 -0.43 7.70
C GLY A 106 -1.52 -0.48 9.21
N ILE A 107 -0.54 -1.12 9.87
CA ILE A 107 -0.28 -1.03 11.30
C ILE A 107 1.22 -0.79 11.54
N ASP A 108 1.60 -0.21 12.68
CA ASP A 108 2.99 0.01 13.07
C ASP A 108 3.26 -0.05 14.59
N SER A 109 2.23 -0.35 15.39
CA SER A 109 2.37 -0.38 16.85
C SER A 109 1.45 -1.40 17.53
N ILE A 110 1.86 -1.85 18.70
CA ILE A 110 1.07 -2.75 19.56
C ILE A 110 -0.23 -2.04 20.02
N GLU A 111 -0.16 -0.76 20.30
CA GLU A 111 -1.32 0.05 20.75
C GLU A 111 -2.41 0.08 19.69
N GLN A 112 -2.05 0.30 18.44
CA GLN A 112 -2.99 0.22 17.32
C GLN A 112 -3.52 -1.20 17.14
N THR A 113 -2.66 -2.20 17.22
CA THR A 113 -3.04 -3.61 17.04
C THR A 113 -4.06 -4.06 18.09
N LYS A 114 -3.94 -3.60 19.35
CA LYS A 114 -4.96 -3.83 20.39
C LYS A 114 -6.33 -3.32 20.00
N LEU A 115 -6.40 -2.12 19.43
CA LEU A 115 -7.66 -1.53 18.97
C LEU A 115 -8.27 -2.30 17.80
N VAL A 116 -7.45 -2.79 16.89
CA VAL A 116 -7.87 -3.63 15.77
C VAL A 116 -8.42 -4.97 16.28
N GLU A 117 -7.71 -5.65 17.19
CA GLU A 117 -8.14 -6.92 17.78
C GLU A 117 -9.53 -6.80 18.45
N ILE A 118 -9.75 -5.72 19.21
CA ILE A 118 -11.04 -5.44 19.82
C ILE A 118 -12.13 -5.17 18.79
N ALA A 119 -11.83 -4.36 17.76
CA ALA A 119 -12.80 -3.97 16.76
C ALA A 119 -13.27 -5.12 15.86
N PHE A 120 -12.46 -6.17 15.72
CA PHE A 120 -12.76 -7.34 14.92
C PHE A 120 -13.16 -8.58 15.73
N ALA A 121 -13.35 -8.48 17.05
CA ALA A 121 -13.63 -9.61 17.95
C ALA A 121 -14.86 -10.46 17.54
N ASP A 122 -15.88 -9.85 16.98
CA ASP A 122 -17.11 -10.48 16.49
C ASP A 122 -17.31 -10.29 14.98
N ALA A 123 -16.22 -10.05 14.23
CA ALA A 123 -16.27 -9.93 12.79
C ALA A 123 -16.37 -11.31 12.10
N LEU A 124 -16.97 -11.33 10.91
CA LEU A 124 -17.06 -12.55 10.08
C LEU A 124 -15.71 -13.05 9.57
N LYS A 125 -14.74 -12.13 9.45
CA LYS A 125 -13.36 -12.39 9.00
C LYS A 125 -12.40 -11.62 9.89
N PRO A 126 -11.17 -12.13 10.10
CA PRO A 126 -10.14 -11.37 10.77
C PRO A 126 -9.78 -10.10 9.99
N ALA A 127 -9.21 -9.13 10.69
CA ALA A 127 -8.60 -7.97 10.06
C ALA A 127 -7.35 -8.41 9.29
N GLU A 128 -7.27 -8.10 8.01
CA GLU A 128 -6.05 -8.29 7.24
C GLU A 128 -5.16 -7.05 7.37
N VAL A 129 -3.99 -7.22 7.97
CA VAL A 129 -3.08 -6.10 8.23
C VAL A 129 -1.75 -6.28 7.52
N VAL A 130 -1.12 -5.15 7.21
CA VAL A 130 0.25 -5.06 6.70
C VAL A 130 1.05 -4.14 7.62
N ILE A 131 2.25 -4.54 8.03
CA ILE A 131 3.09 -3.67 8.87
C ILE A 131 3.87 -2.72 7.97
N GLU A 132 3.79 -1.42 8.26
CA GLU A 132 4.64 -0.43 7.59
C GLU A 132 6.04 -0.44 8.19
N ILE A 133 7.03 -0.51 7.31
CA ILE A 133 8.45 -0.43 7.66
C ILE A 133 8.99 0.93 7.21
N GLU A 134 9.57 1.66 8.14
CA GLU A 134 10.26 2.92 7.85
C GLU A 134 11.59 2.63 7.13
N VAL A 135 11.88 3.35 6.05
CA VAL A 135 13.03 3.06 5.17
C VAL A 135 13.87 4.27 4.77
N GLY A 136 13.67 5.43 5.42
CA GLY A 136 14.50 6.63 5.23
C GLY A 136 13.73 7.95 5.25
N GLU A 137 12.40 7.95 5.04
CA GLU A 137 11.59 9.17 5.01
C GLU A 137 11.32 9.75 6.42
N GLU A 138 11.53 8.97 7.49
CA GLU A 138 11.25 9.32 8.89
C GLU A 138 9.82 9.84 9.13
N ARG A 139 8.84 9.25 8.43
CA ARG A 139 7.44 9.67 8.47
C ARG A 139 6.55 8.76 9.30
N SER A 140 6.57 7.48 9.00
CA SER A 140 5.71 6.44 9.60
C SER A 140 6.31 5.05 9.43
N GLY A 141 5.84 4.10 10.22
CA GLY A 141 6.31 2.73 10.17
C GLY A 141 7.27 2.36 11.30
N VAL A 142 7.57 1.07 11.39
CA VAL A 142 8.47 0.53 12.40
C VAL A 142 9.92 0.78 12.01
N ILE A 143 10.70 1.35 12.95
CA ILE A 143 12.11 1.70 12.73
C ILE A 143 13.03 0.59 13.27
N GLU A 144 12.86 0.18 14.52
CA GLU A 144 13.78 -0.73 15.21
C GLU A 144 13.33 -2.19 15.04
N GLU A 145 14.30 -3.08 14.74
CA GLU A 145 14.06 -4.53 14.64
C GLU A 145 13.46 -5.10 15.94
N GLU A 146 13.89 -4.62 17.11
CA GLU A 146 13.39 -5.05 18.41
C GLU A 146 11.89 -4.75 18.55
N LYS A 147 11.44 -3.53 18.23
CA LYS A 147 10.01 -3.16 18.25
C LYS A 147 9.18 -3.95 17.24
N TYR A 148 9.78 -4.27 16.09
CA TYR A 148 9.14 -5.13 15.11
C TYR A 148 8.92 -6.54 15.66
N ILE A 149 9.94 -7.13 16.29
CA ILE A 149 9.85 -8.45 16.92
C ILE A 149 8.80 -8.45 18.03
N ASP A 150 8.74 -7.39 18.84
CA ASP A 150 7.71 -7.24 19.88
C ASP A 150 6.30 -7.19 19.28
N LEU A 151 6.11 -6.45 18.19
CA LEU A 151 4.84 -6.39 17.46
C LEU A 151 4.45 -7.76 16.88
N LEU A 152 5.39 -8.47 16.26
CA LEU A 152 5.17 -9.84 15.77
C LEU A 152 4.79 -10.80 16.90
N ASN A 153 5.49 -10.75 18.03
CA ASN A 153 5.17 -11.57 19.20
C ASN A 153 3.79 -11.25 19.77
N TYR A 154 3.37 -9.99 19.73
CA TYR A 154 2.01 -9.61 20.10
C TYR A 154 0.98 -10.20 19.12
N LEU A 155 1.22 -10.11 17.82
CA LEU A 155 0.34 -10.63 16.76
C LEU A 155 0.13 -12.15 16.86
N LYS A 156 1.12 -12.94 17.32
CA LYS A 156 0.96 -14.39 17.56
C LYS A 156 -0.18 -14.73 18.52
N ASN A 157 -0.54 -13.81 19.41
CA ASN A 157 -1.60 -13.98 20.40
C ASN A 157 -2.95 -13.38 19.95
N CYS A 158 -2.99 -12.67 18.84
CA CYS A 158 -4.21 -12.11 18.28
C CYS A 158 -5.02 -13.21 17.57
N LYS A 159 -6.34 -13.20 17.77
CA LYS A 159 -7.27 -14.18 17.17
C LYS A 159 -8.06 -13.60 16.00
N ASN A 160 -8.18 -12.28 15.98
CA ASN A 160 -9.02 -11.54 15.05
C ASN A 160 -8.22 -10.74 14.04
N ILE A 161 -6.90 -11.00 13.96
CA ILE A 161 -5.98 -10.33 13.05
C ILE A 161 -5.18 -11.38 12.27
N HIS A 162 -5.08 -11.17 10.97
CA HIS A 162 -4.19 -11.91 10.07
C HIS A 162 -3.11 -10.96 9.53
N LEU A 163 -1.85 -11.26 9.78
CA LEU A 163 -0.73 -10.53 9.19
C LEU A 163 -0.53 -10.99 7.74
N LYS A 164 -0.98 -10.18 6.80
CA LYS A 164 -0.88 -10.45 5.36
C LYS A 164 0.52 -10.14 4.81
N GLY A 165 1.23 -9.19 5.42
CA GLY A 165 2.55 -8.85 4.94
C GLY A 165 3.13 -7.56 5.53
N ILE A 166 4.12 -7.03 4.84
CA ILE A 166 4.78 -5.76 5.15
C ILE A 166 4.80 -4.86 3.92
N PHE A 167 4.89 -3.56 4.15
CA PHE A 167 5.10 -2.59 3.09
C PHE A 167 6.02 -1.46 3.55
N SER A 168 6.67 -0.82 2.58
CA SER A 168 7.48 0.37 2.80
C SER A 168 7.27 1.39 1.69
N HIS A 169 7.57 2.65 2.00
CA HIS A 169 7.53 3.76 1.05
C HIS A 169 8.82 4.58 1.17
N ASP A 170 9.63 4.56 0.13
CA ASP A 170 10.86 5.34 0.04
C ASP A 170 10.57 6.76 -0.45
N GLY A 171 9.87 7.54 0.40
CA GLY A 171 9.42 8.89 0.08
C GLY A 171 10.56 9.90 -0.08
N ASP A 172 11.69 9.66 0.54
CA ASP A 172 12.94 10.41 0.35
C ASP A 172 13.46 10.39 -1.09
N SER A 173 13.10 9.38 -1.87
CA SER A 173 13.40 9.30 -3.32
C SER A 173 12.90 10.50 -4.14
N TYR A 174 11.85 11.18 -3.69
CA TYR A 174 11.35 12.40 -4.34
C TYR A 174 12.28 13.61 -4.15
N GLY A 175 13.17 13.58 -3.16
CA GLY A 175 14.17 14.60 -2.87
C GLY A 175 15.55 14.32 -3.43
N ALA A 176 15.77 13.17 -4.09
CA ALA A 176 17.07 12.81 -4.62
C ALA A 176 17.59 13.85 -5.63
N GLU A 177 18.80 14.33 -5.44
CA GLU A 177 19.41 15.38 -6.26
C GLU A 177 19.99 14.84 -7.58
N ASN A 178 20.27 13.53 -7.64
CA ASN A 178 20.85 12.88 -8.80
C ASN A 178 20.50 11.40 -8.87
N PHE A 179 20.87 10.77 -9.98
CA PHE A 179 20.55 9.36 -10.25
C PHE A 179 21.23 8.38 -9.29
N ASP A 180 22.47 8.64 -8.89
CA ASP A 180 23.21 7.75 -7.99
C ASP A 180 22.61 7.75 -6.59
N GLU A 181 22.22 8.91 -6.08
CA GLU A 181 21.50 9.07 -4.82
C GLU A 181 20.13 8.37 -4.87
N LEU A 182 19.35 8.58 -5.95
CA LEU A 182 18.07 7.89 -6.14
C LEU A 182 18.24 6.36 -6.10
N LYS A 183 19.27 5.86 -6.78
CA LYS A 183 19.61 4.43 -6.78
C LYS A 183 19.98 3.93 -5.39
N GLU A 184 20.77 4.69 -4.65
CA GLU A 184 21.18 4.33 -3.28
C GLU A 184 19.96 4.26 -2.35
N ILE A 185 19.08 5.26 -2.37
CA ILE A 185 17.82 5.29 -1.62
C ILE A 185 16.99 4.03 -1.95
N HIS A 186 16.79 3.76 -3.22
CA HIS A 186 16.02 2.60 -3.66
C HIS A 186 16.60 1.28 -3.16
N LEU A 187 17.91 1.06 -3.32
CA LEU A 187 18.57 -0.17 -2.88
C LEU A 187 18.57 -0.33 -1.36
N ASN A 188 18.72 0.76 -0.61
CA ASN A 188 18.70 0.72 0.84
C ASN A 188 17.29 0.41 1.38
N SER A 189 16.26 1.01 0.79
CA SER A 189 14.87 0.73 1.17
C SER A 189 14.48 -0.71 0.86
N GLN A 190 14.89 -1.26 -0.29
CA GLN A 190 14.69 -2.68 -0.60
C GLN A 190 15.38 -3.60 0.41
N LYS A 191 16.68 -3.41 0.65
CA LYS A 191 17.45 -4.23 1.59
C LYS A 191 16.82 -4.22 2.98
N ARG A 192 16.43 -3.04 3.45
CA ARG A 192 15.78 -2.89 4.75
C ARG A 192 14.45 -3.62 4.80
N THR A 193 13.58 -3.43 3.83
CA THR A 193 12.28 -4.12 3.80
C THR A 193 12.45 -5.64 3.73
N LEU A 194 13.37 -6.14 2.91
CA LEU A 194 13.67 -7.57 2.83
C LEU A 194 14.23 -8.13 4.15
N ARG A 195 15.07 -7.36 4.86
CA ARG A 195 15.54 -7.74 6.19
C ARG A 195 14.39 -7.92 7.19
N PHE A 196 13.40 -7.03 7.18
CA PHE A 196 12.21 -7.17 8.03
C PHE A 196 11.33 -8.36 7.61
N ALA A 197 11.27 -8.68 6.31
CA ALA A 197 10.60 -9.89 5.83
C ALA A 197 11.30 -11.17 6.35
N GLU A 198 12.64 -11.20 6.36
CA GLU A 198 13.41 -12.31 6.94
C GLU A 198 13.11 -12.47 8.44
N ILE A 199 13.11 -11.38 9.20
CA ILE A 199 12.77 -11.41 10.64
C ILE A 199 11.38 -11.99 10.84
N ALA A 200 10.37 -11.59 10.04
CA ALA A 200 9.02 -12.15 10.15
C ALA A 200 9.03 -13.66 9.94
N LYS A 201 9.77 -14.15 8.93
CA LYS A 201 9.93 -15.56 8.66
C LYS A 201 10.63 -16.30 9.81
N GLU A 202 11.70 -15.74 10.37
CA GLU A 202 12.39 -16.27 11.57
C GLU A 202 11.43 -16.35 12.77
N GLN A 203 10.49 -15.42 12.87
CA GLN A 203 9.44 -15.41 13.89
C GLN A 203 8.25 -16.34 13.57
N GLY A 204 8.30 -17.08 12.46
CA GLY A 204 7.27 -18.08 12.08
C GLY A 204 6.07 -17.50 11.32
N PHE A 205 6.20 -16.30 10.73
CA PHE A 205 5.17 -15.74 9.85
C PHE A 205 5.50 -16.03 8.39
N GLU A 206 4.48 -16.43 7.63
CA GLU A 206 4.52 -16.49 6.17
C GLU A 206 3.85 -15.23 5.61
N LEU A 207 4.61 -14.38 4.94
CA LEU A 207 4.10 -13.14 4.38
C LEU A 207 3.64 -13.35 2.94
N GLU A 208 2.38 -13.02 2.66
CA GLU A 208 1.82 -13.02 1.30
C GLU A 208 2.27 -11.78 0.51
N ILE A 209 2.57 -10.68 1.20
CA ILE A 209 2.92 -9.39 0.61
C ILE A 209 4.24 -8.89 1.22
N VAL A 210 5.20 -8.59 0.34
CA VAL A 210 6.35 -7.74 0.63
C VAL A 210 6.32 -6.63 -0.41
N SER A 211 5.85 -5.45 -0.01
CA SER A 211 5.60 -4.34 -0.93
C SER A 211 6.58 -3.21 -0.70
N ILE A 212 7.19 -2.74 -1.78
CA ILE A 212 8.20 -1.69 -1.75
C ILE A 212 7.90 -0.69 -2.85
N GLY A 213 8.15 0.59 -2.63
CA GLY A 213 8.32 1.52 -3.72
C GLY A 213 7.69 2.88 -3.60
N SER A 214 8.22 3.69 -4.46
CA SER A 214 7.74 5.01 -4.83
C SER A 214 7.79 5.15 -6.36
N THR A 215 7.19 6.19 -6.91
CA THR A 215 7.25 6.40 -8.37
C THR A 215 8.66 6.70 -8.86
N PRO A 216 9.47 7.60 -8.23
CA PRO A 216 10.83 7.88 -8.71
C PRO A 216 11.71 6.62 -8.77
N SER A 217 11.69 5.80 -7.72
CA SER A 217 12.49 4.58 -7.64
C SER A 217 12.15 3.54 -8.71
N LEU A 218 10.87 3.47 -9.12
CA LEU A 218 10.40 2.48 -10.08
C LEU A 218 10.35 2.97 -11.53
N MET A 219 10.78 4.21 -11.80
CA MET A 219 10.90 4.74 -13.17
C MET A 219 12.21 4.34 -13.87
N HIS A 220 13.11 3.68 -13.15
CA HIS A 220 14.43 3.28 -13.64
C HIS A 220 14.63 1.77 -13.43
N ASP A 221 15.36 1.12 -14.33
CA ASP A 221 15.73 -0.29 -14.21
C ASP A 221 16.92 -0.43 -13.24
N PHE A 222 16.66 -0.28 -11.96
CA PHE A 222 17.61 -0.61 -10.90
C PHE A 222 17.61 -2.12 -10.64
N PRO A 223 18.75 -2.69 -10.17
CA PRO A 223 18.85 -4.12 -9.85
C PRO A 223 17.95 -4.52 -8.68
#